data_f7fbb4ff557db594f86eac90e266140e
#
_entry.id   f7fbb4ff557db594f86eac90e266140e
#
_cell.length_a   1.000
_cell.length_b   1.000
_cell.length_c   1.000
_cell.angle_alpha   90.00
_cell.angle_beta   90.00
_cell.angle_gamma   90.00
#
_symmetry.space_group_name_H-M   'P 1'
#
loop_
_entity.id
_entity.type
_entity.pdbx_description
1 polymer ?
#
loop_
_entity_poly.entity_id
_entity_poly.type
_entity_poly.pdbx_seq_one_letter_code
_entity_poly.pdbx_strand_id
1 'polypeptide(L)'
;MRTMRAPSLSPRTTILSLALILLACTSCGPGQPAHQTAQPLLNTRFSQPVRLQVPSLGIDATILPVGEDRYGAMEAPGAGHPASDPIWGKAFWWKLGVQPGQQGNAVIAGHVDRNDGSRAAFWNLRDIQQGAQIIITEQGGQKYTFQVASVEAVDNPTGGPNDPVIQRIFGPAAMANLNLITCGGDWIGTEYNQRLVVFSTLVAGT
;
A
#
# COMPACT_ATOMS: atom_id res chain seq x y z
N MET A 1 38.30 30.18 30.05
CA MET A 1 38.25 31.44 30.86
C MET A 1 37.45 32.48 30.09
N ARG A 2 36.34 32.87 30.52
CA ARG A 2 35.49 34.05 30.46
C ARG A 2 34.02 33.69 30.33
N THR A 3 33.40 33.67 31.48
CA THR A 3 31.98 33.75 31.74
C THR A 3 31.40 35.07 31.29
N MET A 4 30.25 35.10 30.63
CA MET A 4 29.43 36.31 30.60
C MET A 4 28.00 35.98 30.99
N ARG A 5 27.56 36.72 31.99
CA ARG A 5 26.34 36.69 32.79
C ARG A 5 25.18 37.31 32.02
N ALA A 6 23.98 36.78 32.21
CA ALA A 6 22.72 37.37 31.82
C ALA A 6 22.30 38.55 32.73
N PRO A 7 21.53 39.52 32.26
CA PRO A 7 20.78 40.42 33.15
C PRO A 7 19.31 39.97 33.23
N SER A 8 18.87 39.94 34.49
CA SER A 8 17.51 39.85 34.95
C SER A 8 16.77 41.16 34.79
N LEU A 9 15.52 41.18 34.37
CA LEU A 9 14.60 42.30 34.57
C LEU A 9 13.24 41.77 35.03
N SER A 10 12.85 42.25 36.20
CA SER A 10 11.66 41.97 36.97
C SER A 10 10.47 42.85 36.58
N PRO A 11 9.26 42.62 37.14
CA PRO A 11 7.97 42.95 36.53
C PRO A 11 7.46 44.34 36.96
N ARG A 12 6.67 44.97 36.10
CA ARG A 12 5.84 46.12 36.49
C ARG A 12 4.36 45.79 36.29
N THR A 13 3.72 45.61 37.43
CA THR A 13 2.29 45.60 37.66
C THR A 13 1.70 46.97 37.35
N THR A 14 0.69 47.07 36.54
CA THR A 14 -0.21 48.23 36.52
C THR A 14 -1.63 47.77 36.39
N ILE A 15 -2.36 47.92 37.49
CA ILE A 15 -3.81 47.78 37.61
C ILE A 15 -4.41 49.11 37.18
N LEU A 16 -5.38 49.11 36.27
CA LEU A 16 -6.37 50.19 36.20
C LEU A 16 -7.74 49.63 35.80
N SER A 17 -8.69 50.02 36.62
CA SER A 17 -10.07 49.58 36.71
C SER A 17 -11.00 50.28 35.72
N LEU A 18 -12.14 49.64 35.49
CA LEU A 18 -13.50 50.16 35.31
C LEU A 18 -13.88 50.82 33.99
N ALA A 19 -14.77 50.16 33.24
CA ALA A 19 -16.07 50.73 32.93
C ALA A 19 -17.00 49.70 32.23
N LEU A 20 -18.09 49.47 32.85
CA LEU A 20 -19.27 48.66 32.43
C LEU A 20 -20.08 49.47 31.41
N ILE A 21 -20.28 48.98 30.19
CA ILE A 21 -21.36 49.45 29.31
C ILE A 21 -22.01 48.21 28.69
N LEU A 22 -23.24 47.93 29.19
CA LEU A 22 -24.20 47.00 28.57
C LEU A 22 -24.83 47.70 27.36
N LEU A 23 -24.63 47.16 26.18
CA LEU A 23 -25.48 47.43 25.03
C LEU A 23 -25.94 46.08 24.47
N ALA A 24 -27.19 45.75 24.73
CA ALA A 24 -27.89 44.65 24.06
C ALA A 24 -28.23 45.09 22.62
N CYS A 25 -27.58 44.46 21.65
CA CYS A 25 -28.04 44.47 20.25
C CYS A 25 -28.46 43.07 19.85
N THR A 26 -29.76 42.84 19.87
CA THR A 26 -30.43 41.78 19.15
C THR A 26 -30.29 42.04 17.64
N SER A 27 -29.44 41.32 16.95
CA SER A 27 -29.46 41.24 15.50
C SER A 27 -29.69 39.79 15.11
N CYS A 28 -30.93 39.48 14.67
CA CYS A 28 -31.25 38.32 13.87
C CYS A 28 -30.47 38.42 12.55
N GLY A 29 -29.38 37.68 12.41
CA GLY A 29 -28.67 37.45 11.13
C GLY A 29 -29.21 36.16 10.50
N PRO A 30 -29.36 36.11 9.15
CA PRO A 30 -29.79 34.91 8.46
C PRO A 30 -28.76 33.77 8.67
N GLY A 31 -29.29 32.59 9.00
CA GLY A 31 -28.49 31.42 9.30
C GLY A 31 -27.49 31.09 8.18
N GLN A 32 -26.21 31.11 8.51
CA GLN A 32 -25.19 30.52 7.67
C GLN A 32 -25.42 29.00 7.55
N PRO A 33 -25.38 28.43 6.35
CA PRO A 33 -25.43 26.99 6.22
C PRO A 33 -24.21 26.42 6.96
N ALA A 34 -24.48 25.53 7.91
CA ALA A 34 -23.44 24.79 8.59
C ALA A 34 -22.61 24.07 7.52
N HIS A 35 -21.39 24.52 7.31
CA HIS A 35 -20.38 23.71 6.62
C HIS A 35 -20.21 22.44 7.47
N GLN A 36 -20.89 21.37 7.07
CA GLN A 36 -20.53 20.05 7.52
C GLN A 36 -19.11 19.78 7.02
N THR A 37 -18.15 20.06 7.87
CA THR A 37 -16.80 19.56 7.71
C THR A 37 -16.93 18.05 7.66
N ALA A 38 -16.76 17.46 6.47
CA ALA A 38 -16.68 16.02 6.33
C ALA A 38 -15.55 15.55 7.27
N GLN A 39 -15.94 14.94 8.38
CA GLN A 39 -14.98 14.28 9.25
C GLN A 39 -14.33 13.18 8.42
N PRO A 40 -13.00 13.12 8.35
CA PRO A 40 -12.33 11.97 7.75
C PRO A 40 -12.82 10.74 8.51
N LEU A 41 -13.26 9.73 7.78
CA LEU A 41 -13.61 8.42 8.32
C LEU A 41 -12.37 7.74 8.90
N LEU A 42 -11.92 8.19 10.07
CA LEU A 42 -10.73 7.73 10.79
C LEU A 42 -10.95 6.39 11.51
N ASN A 43 -11.85 5.54 11.02
CA ASN A 43 -12.06 4.22 11.59
C ASN A 43 -12.23 3.12 10.52
N THR A 44 -11.53 3.25 9.41
CA THR A 44 -11.44 2.13 8.47
C THR A 44 -10.58 1.05 9.13
N ARG A 45 -11.22 0.09 9.79
CA ARG A 45 -10.55 -1.15 10.20
C ARG A 45 -10.19 -1.88 8.92
N PHE A 46 -8.93 -1.78 8.51
CA PHE A 46 -8.40 -2.62 7.46
C PHE A 46 -8.47 -4.08 7.94
N SER A 47 -8.95 -4.96 7.09
CA SER A 47 -9.00 -6.38 7.34
C SER A 47 -8.17 -7.12 6.29
N GLN A 48 -7.90 -8.41 6.55
CA GLN A 48 -7.04 -9.19 5.67
C GLN A 48 -7.58 -9.19 4.23
N PRO A 49 -6.73 -8.91 3.20
CA PRO A 49 -7.12 -9.07 1.81
C PRO A 49 -7.34 -10.55 1.49
N VAL A 50 -8.44 -10.88 0.79
CA VAL A 50 -8.82 -12.27 0.50
C VAL A 50 -8.95 -12.57 -0.99
N ARG A 51 -9.13 -11.56 -1.84
CA ARG A 51 -9.31 -11.73 -3.29
C ARG A 51 -8.65 -10.60 -4.07
N LEU A 52 -7.96 -10.98 -5.14
CA LEU A 52 -7.37 -10.08 -6.12
C LEU A 52 -8.01 -10.32 -7.48
N GLN A 53 -8.41 -9.24 -8.16
CA GLN A 53 -8.94 -9.29 -9.51
C GLN A 53 -8.24 -8.27 -10.41
N VAL A 54 -7.92 -8.68 -11.64
CA VAL A 54 -7.51 -7.79 -12.74
C VAL A 54 -8.43 -8.08 -13.91
N PRO A 55 -9.56 -7.36 -14.03
CA PRO A 55 -10.62 -7.70 -14.99
C PRO A 55 -10.15 -7.73 -16.45
N SER A 56 -9.25 -6.80 -16.84
CA SER A 56 -8.70 -6.72 -18.20
C SER A 56 -7.90 -7.96 -18.62
N LEU A 57 -7.41 -8.74 -17.65
CA LEU A 57 -6.60 -9.95 -17.90
C LEU A 57 -7.31 -11.24 -17.51
N GLY A 58 -8.54 -11.16 -16.98
CA GLY A 58 -9.25 -12.32 -16.44
C GLY A 58 -8.58 -12.93 -15.20
N ILE A 59 -7.71 -12.19 -14.51
CA ILE A 59 -7.10 -12.68 -13.26
C ILE A 59 -8.13 -12.55 -12.14
N ASP A 60 -8.33 -13.66 -11.42
CA ASP A 60 -9.18 -13.74 -10.22
C ASP A 60 -8.58 -14.77 -9.27
N ALA A 61 -7.89 -14.30 -8.25
CA ALA A 61 -7.10 -15.13 -7.34
C ALA A 61 -7.47 -14.91 -5.88
N THR A 62 -7.58 -16.02 -5.14
CA THR A 62 -7.63 -15.96 -3.67
C THR A 62 -6.27 -15.52 -3.14
N ILE A 63 -6.26 -14.61 -2.17
CA ILE A 63 -5.06 -14.12 -1.53
C ILE A 63 -4.78 -14.91 -0.25
N LEU A 64 -3.54 -15.34 -0.07
CA LEU A 64 -3.01 -15.93 1.15
C LEU A 64 -1.98 -14.99 1.78
N PRO A 65 -2.02 -14.77 3.11
CA PRO A 65 -0.97 -14.02 3.80
C PRO A 65 0.30 -14.87 3.89
N VAL A 66 1.44 -14.27 3.58
CA VAL A 66 2.76 -14.91 3.69
C VAL A 66 3.71 -14.06 4.52
N GLY A 67 4.76 -14.67 5.04
CA GLY A 67 5.85 -14.02 5.74
C GLY A 67 7.11 -13.92 4.88
N GLU A 68 8.23 -14.09 5.56
CA GLU A 68 9.56 -14.20 4.97
C GLU A 68 10.14 -15.58 5.27
N ASP A 69 10.92 -16.07 4.33
CA ASP A 69 11.69 -17.27 4.52
C ASP A 69 12.92 -17.03 5.42
N ARG A 70 13.72 -18.07 5.67
CA ARG A 70 14.93 -17.99 6.48
C ARG A 70 16.01 -17.06 5.94
N TYR A 71 15.87 -16.59 4.71
CA TYR A 71 16.82 -15.68 4.06
C TYR A 71 16.28 -14.24 3.98
N GLY A 72 15.08 -13.98 4.54
CA GLY A 72 14.43 -12.67 4.51
C GLY A 72 13.75 -12.36 3.19
N ALA A 73 13.54 -13.35 2.32
CA ALA A 73 12.78 -13.18 1.09
C ALA A 73 11.29 -13.45 1.34
N MET A 74 10.42 -12.67 0.67
CA MET A 74 8.98 -12.92 0.71
C MET A 74 8.66 -14.34 0.26
N GLU A 75 7.92 -15.06 1.07
CA GLU A 75 7.49 -16.42 0.74
C GLU A 75 6.55 -16.43 -0.48
N ALA A 76 6.77 -17.40 -1.36
CA ALA A 76 5.88 -17.74 -2.48
C ALA A 76 5.66 -19.26 -2.50
N PRO A 77 4.71 -19.77 -1.68
CA PRO A 77 4.46 -21.22 -1.57
C PRO A 77 4.17 -21.85 -2.93
N GLY A 78 4.80 -22.98 -3.21
CA GLY A 78 4.69 -23.70 -4.50
C GLY A 78 5.77 -24.77 -4.64
N ALA A 79 6.97 -24.52 -4.15
CA ALA A 79 8.07 -25.49 -4.21
C ALA A 79 7.68 -26.81 -3.54
N GLY A 80 7.86 -27.93 -4.27
CA GLY A 80 7.52 -29.27 -3.81
C GLY A 80 6.04 -29.65 -3.96
N HIS A 81 5.16 -28.74 -4.38
CA HIS A 81 3.77 -29.04 -4.69
C HIS A 81 3.63 -29.61 -6.11
N PRO A 82 2.74 -30.59 -6.37
CA PRO A 82 2.46 -31.06 -7.71
C PRO A 82 1.82 -29.94 -8.55
N ALA A 83 1.97 -29.98 -9.87
CA ALA A 83 1.41 -28.96 -10.77
C ALA A 83 -0.13 -28.86 -10.68
N SER A 84 -0.80 -29.91 -10.22
CA SER A 84 -2.26 -29.91 -9.99
C SER A 84 -2.70 -29.21 -8.70
N ASP A 85 -1.76 -28.80 -7.83
CA ASP A 85 -2.10 -28.18 -6.55
C ASP A 85 -2.77 -26.83 -6.77
N PRO A 86 -3.88 -26.53 -6.06
CA PRO A 86 -4.53 -25.22 -6.14
C PRO A 86 -3.65 -24.02 -5.73
N ILE A 87 -2.54 -24.26 -5.04
CA ILE A 87 -1.61 -23.19 -4.60
C ILE A 87 -1.12 -22.32 -5.77
N TRP A 88 -0.92 -22.92 -6.95
CA TRP A 88 -0.46 -22.22 -8.14
C TRP A 88 -1.45 -21.17 -8.68
N GLY A 89 -2.74 -21.29 -8.30
CA GLY A 89 -3.78 -20.32 -8.61
C GLY A 89 -3.97 -19.24 -7.56
N LYS A 90 -3.12 -19.17 -6.53
CA LYS A 90 -3.21 -18.19 -5.44
C LYS A 90 -2.30 -17.00 -5.69
N ALA A 91 -2.67 -15.89 -5.06
CA ALA A 91 -1.81 -14.73 -4.85
C ALA A 91 -1.35 -14.70 -3.38
N PHE A 92 -0.19 -14.13 -3.13
CA PHE A 92 0.48 -14.14 -1.82
C PHE A 92 0.69 -12.70 -1.36
N TRP A 93 0.03 -12.31 -0.28
CA TRP A 93 0.20 -10.98 0.30
C TRP A 93 1.28 -10.99 1.39
N TRP A 94 2.26 -10.09 1.27
CA TRP A 94 3.31 -9.90 2.28
C TRP A 94 2.73 -9.22 3.52
N LYS A 95 2.38 -10.02 4.53
CA LYS A 95 1.69 -9.59 5.75
C LYS A 95 2.54 -8.75 6.72
N LEU A 96 3.87 -8.69 6.50
CA LEU A 96 4.78 -7.90 7.32
C LEU A 96 4.83 -6.42 6.87
N GLY A 97 4.28 -6.11 5.70
CA GLY A 97 4.10 -4.75 5.20
C GLY A 97 2.72 -4.17 5.52
N VAL A 98 2.35 -3.13 4.78
CA VAL A 98 1.04 -2.49 4.92
C VAL A 98 -0.07 -3.30 4.25
N GLN A 99 -1.30 -3.13 4.72
CA GLN A 99 -2.46 -3.71 4.06
C GLN A 99 -2.86 -2.88 2.83
N PRO A 100 -3.42 -3.50 1.77
CA PRO A 100 -3.97 -2.76 0.65
C PRO A 100 -4.97 -1.69 1.12
N GLY A 101 -4.81 -0.46 0.62
CA GLY A 101 -5.59 0.70 1.03
C GLY A 101 -4.92 1.57 2.10
N GLN A 102 -3.97 1.07 2.86
CA GLN A 102 -3.16 1.86 3.78
C GLN A 102 -2.07 2.64 3.04
N GLN A 103 -1.65 3.77 3.63
CA GLN A 103 -0.47 4.52 3.17
C GLN A 103 0.77 3.62 3.21
N GLY A 104 1.52 3.59 2.13
CA GLY A 104 2.69 2.74 1.95
C GLY A 104 2.56 1.82 0.74
N ASN A 105 3.47 0.87 0.60
CA ASN A 105 3.50 -0.12 -0.47
C ASN A 105 2.96 -1.46 0.06
N ALA A 106 1.72 -1.81 -0.30
CA ALA A 106 1.25 -3.18 -0.14
C ALA A 106 1.82 -4.05 -1.27
N VAL A 107 2.27 -5.25 -0.95
CA VAL A 107 2.92 -6.15 -1.93
C VAL A 107 2.18 -7.46 -2.02
N ILE A 108 1.85 -7.87 -3.25
CA ILE A 108 1.23 -9.16 -3.55
C ILE A 108 2.03 -9.83 -4.67
N ALA A 109 2.51 -11.05 -4.41
CA ALA A 109 3.18 -11.88 -5.39
C ALA A 109 2.25 -12.96 -5.95
N GLY A 110 2.61 -13.54 -7.09
CA GLY A 110 1.96 -14.70 -7.66
C GLY A 110 2.86 -15.40 -8.65
N HIS A 111 2.68 -16.69 -8.81
CA HIS A 111 3.45 -17.48 -9.77
C HIS A 111 3.05 -17.15 -11.21
N VAL A 112 4.05 -17.05 -12.10
CA VAL A 112 3.83 -16.92 -13.55
C VAL A 112 3.44 -18.26 -14.14
N ASP A 113 4.11 -19.34 -13.74
CA ASP A 113 3.89 -20.71 -14.18
C ASP A 113 3.99 -21.71 -13.02
N ARG A 114 3.63 -22.94 -13.31
CA ARG A 114 3.74 -24.08 -12.42
C ARG A 114 5.06 -24.81 -12.68
N ASN A 115 5.38 -25.78 -11.85
CA ASN A 115 6.59 -26.60 -11.99
C ASN A 115 6.63 -27.47 -13.27
N ASP A 116 5.53 -27.63 -13.98
CA ASP A 116 5.44 -28.29 -15.29
C ASP A 116 5.43 -27.30 -16.48
N GLY A 117 5.62 -25.99 -16.20
CA GLY A 117 5.58 -24.92 -17.18
C GLY A 117 4.18 -24.47 -17.59
N SER A 118 3.11 -25.06 -17.05
CA SER A 118 1.75 -24.61 -17.34
C SER A 118 1.41 -23.33 -16.58
N ARG A 119 0.39 -22.60 -17.04
CA ARG A 119 0.01 -21.27 -16.54
C ARG A 119 -0.40 -21.30 -15.08
N ALA A 120 0.13 -20.32 -14.29
CA ALA A 120 -0.26 -20.06 -12.93
C ALA A 120 -1.06 -18.74 -12.80
N ALA A 121 -1.32 -18.29 -11.56
CA ALA A 121 -2.20 -17.15 -11.28
C ALA A 121 -1.83 -15.87 -12.04
N PHE A 122 -0.54 -15.56 -12.16
CA PHE A 122 -0.04 -14.32 -12.76
C PHE A 122 0.54 -14.51 -14.17
N TRP A 123 0.20 -15.61 -14.86
CA TRP A 123 0.67 -15.85 -16.22
C TRP A 123 0.39 -14.69 -17.18
N ASN A 124 -0.82 -14.12 -17.13
CA ASN A 124 -1.22 -13.03 -18.00
C ASN A 124 -0.75 -11.65 -17.49
N LEU A 125 -0.11 -11.55 -16.31
CA LEU A 125 0.27 -10.25 -15.73
C LEU A 125 1.22 -9.46 -16.63
N ARG A 126 2.00 -10.14 -17.48
CA ARG A 126 2.88 -9.53 -18.48
C ARG A 126 2.15 -8.64 -19.50
N ASP A 127 0.86 -8.88 -19.70
CA ASP A 127 0.03 -8.18 -20.69
C ASP A 127 -0.73 -6.98 -20.09
N ILE A 128 -0.51 -6.70 -18.78
CA ILE A 128 -1.16 -5.59 -18.11
C ILE A 128 -0.70 -4.25 -18.70
N GLN A 129 -1.64 -3.32 -18.87
CA GLN A 129 -1.35 -2.00 -19.40
C GLN A 129 -1.46 -0.94 -18.30
N GLN A 130 -0.71 0.16 -18.46
CA GLN A 130 -0.90 1.35 -17.65
C GLN A 130 -2.38 1.80 -17.72
N GLY A 131 -2.94 2.23 -16.60
CA GLY A 131 -4.34 2.60 -16.46
C GLY A 131 -5.28 1.43 -16.17
N ALA A 132 -4.84 0.17 -16.28
CA ALA A 132 -5.65 -0.99 -15.90
C ALA A 132 -6.01 -0.96 -14.42
N GLN A 133 -7.15 -1.56 -14.06
CA GLN A 133 -7.62 -1.63 -12.67
C GLN A 133 -7.24 -2.95 -12.03
N ILE A 134 -6.82 -2.85 -10.76
CA ILE A 134 -6.60 -3.99 -9.85
C ILE A 134 -7.56 -3.79 -8.69
N ILE A 135 -8.37 -4.81 -8.38
CA ILE A 135 -9.37 -4.75 -7.32
C ILE A 135 -8.96 -5.73 -6.23
N ILE A 136 -8.82 -5.24 -5.01
CA ILE A 136 -8.60 -6.04 -3.81
C ILE A 136 -9.89 -6.04 -2.99
N THR A 137 -10.35 -7.24 -2.61
CA THR A 137 -11.45 -7.40 -1.66
C THR A 137 -10.89 -7.92 -0.34
N GLU A 138 -11.25 -7.28 0.76
CA GLU A 138 -10.92 -7.71 2.12
C GLU A 138 -11.97 -8.69 2.67
N GLN A 139 -11.64 -9.37 3.76
CA GLN A 139 -12.50 -10.34 4.44
C GLN A 139 -13.86 -9.74 4.84
N GLY A 140 -13.91 -8.44 5.19
CA GLY A 140 -15.14 -7.71 5.50
C GLY A 140 -15.99 -7.30 4.30
N GLY A 141 -15.54 -7.60 3.07
CA GLY A 141 -16.22 -7.19 1.83
C GLY A 141 -15.82 -5.80 1.32
N GLN A 142 -15.02 -5.03 2.08
CA GLN A 142 -14.44 -3.76 1.65
C GLN A 142 -13.62 -3.98 0.38
N LYS A 143 -13.75 -3.07 -0.58
CA LYS A 143 -13.00 -3.13 -1.84
C LYS A 143 -12.11 -1.92 -2.02
N TYR A 144 -10.93 -2.14 -2.53
CA TYR A 144 -9.98 -1.12 -2.93
C TYR A 144 -9.64 -1.30 -4.41
N THR A 145 -9.78 -0.22 -5.17
CA THR A 145 -9.41 -0.20 -6.59
C THR A 145 -8.13 0.60 -6.75
N PHE A 146 -7.14 -0.04 -7.35
CA PHE A 146 -5.87 0.56 -7.71
C PHE A 146 -5.79 0.71 -9.22
N GLN A 147 -5.15 1.77 -9.69
CA GLN A 147 -4.86 1.98 -11.10
C GLN A 147 -3.37 1.78 -11.37
N VAL A 148 -3.05 1.00 -12.37
CA VAL A 148 -1.66 0.74 -12.78
C VAL A 148 -1.01 2.04 -13.26
N ALA A 149 0.11 2.40 -12.60
CA ALA A 149 0.92 3.56 -12.91
C ALA A 149 2.08 3.20 -13.86
N SER A 150 2.77 2.07 -13.60
CA SER A 150 3.83 1.56 -14.47
C SER A 150 3.97 0.04 -14.36
N VAL A 151 4.59 -0.54 -15.39
CA VAL A 151 4.94 -1.96 -15.47
C VAL A 151 6.40 -2.05 -15.84
N GLU A 152 7.19 -2.78 -15.06
CA GLU A 152 8.64 -2.82 -15.23
C GLU A 152 9.19 -4.23 -15.04
N ALA A 153 10.09 -4.61 -15.95
CA ALA A 153 10.97 -5.76 -15.73
C ALA A 153 12.22 -5.28 -14.99
N VAL A 154 12.50 -5.89 -13.86
CA VAL A 154 13.66 -5.57 -13.03
C VAL A 154 14.51 -6.82 -12.87
N ASP A 155 15.82 -6.68 -12.92
CA ASP A 155 16.73 -7.80 -12.64
C ASP A 155 16.56 -8.28 -11.20
N ASN A 156 16.81 -9.55 -10.94
CA ASN A 156 16.72 -10.08 -9.59
C ASN A 156 17.57 -9.26 -8.64
N PRO A 157 16.98 -8.61 -7.61
CA PRO A 157 17.75 -7.76 -6.71
C PRO A 157 18.72 -8.60 -5.88
N THR A 158 19.96 -8.15 -5.80
CA THR A 158 21.04 -8.83 -5.08
C THR A 158 21.58 -8.05 -3.89
N GLY A 159 21.13 -6.78 -3.73
CA GLY A 159 21.65 -5.82 -2.75
C GLY A 159 21.03 -5.92 -1.36
N GLY A 160 20.17 -6.90 -1.10
CA GLY A 160 19.47 -7.04 0.18
C GLY A 160 18.49 -5.90 0.46
N PRO A 161 18.14 -5.62 1.73
CA PRO A 161 17.08 -4.67 2.10
C PRO A 161 17.32 -3.23 1.62
N ASN A 162 18.58 -2.85 1.38
CA ASN A 162 18.95 -1.50 0.93
C ASN A 162 19.01 -1.37 -0.60
N ASP A 163 18.75 -2.44 -1.34
CA ASP A 163 18.68 -2.40 -2.80
C ASP A 163 17.61 -1.40 -3.24
N PRO A 164 17.91 -0.45 -4.16
CA PRO A 164 16.94 0.56 -4.61
C PRO A 164 15.65 -0.06 -5.18
N VAL A 165 15.73 -1.22 -5.83
CA VAL A 165 14.58 -1.93 -6.36
C VAL A 165 13.72 -2.48 -5.21
N ILE A 166 14.34 -3.10 -4.20
CA ILE A 166 13.65 -3.58 -3.00
C ILE A 166 12.99 -2.44 -2.26
N GLN A 167 13.68 -1.32 -2.05
CA GLN A 167 13.12 -0.14 -1.39
C GLN A 167 11.93 0.44 -2.15
N ARG A 168 11.97 0.44 -3.46
CA ARG A 168 10.86 0.93 -4.29
C ARG A 168 9.65 0.02 -4.23
N ILE A 169 9.84 -1.29 -4.10
CA ILE A 169 8.76 -2.29 -4.06
C ILE A 169 8.16 -2.39 -2.65
N PHE A 170 9.00 -2.50 -1.62
CA PHE A 170 8.61 -2.83 -0.23
C PHE A 170 8.75 -1.67 0.74
N GLY A 171 9.54 -0.65 0.39
CA GLY A 171 9.85 0.48 1.27
C GLY A 171 8.64 1.40 1.52
N PRO A 172 8.82 2.44 2.35
CA PRO A 172 7.75 3.37 2.67
C PRO A 172 7.35 4.20 1.46
N ALA A 173 6.06 4.58 1.38
CA ALA A 173 5.52 5.48 0.36
C ALA A 173 4.54 6.48 0.96
N ALA A 174 4.40 7.65 0.33
CA ALA A 174 3.47 8.69 0.75
C ALA A 174 2.01 8.40 0.36
N MET A 175 1.81 7.61 -0.68
CA MET A 175 0.49 7.22 -1.19
C MET A 175 0.16 5.79 -0.77
N ALA A 176 -1.12 5.43 -0.84
CA ALA A 176 -1.54 4.04 -0.73
C ALA A 176 -1.30 3.36 -2.08
N ASN A 177 -0.27 2.53 -2.15
CA ASN A 177 0.13 1.81 -3.35
C ASN A 177 -0.12 0.30 -3.21
N LEU A 178 -0.24 -0.36 -4.35
CA LEU A 178 -0.22 -1.81 -4.47
C LEU A 178 0.77 -2.19 -5.56
N ASN A 179 1.75 -3.03 -5.19
CA ASN A 179 2.74 -3.58 -6.09
C ASN A 179 2.47 -5.07 -6.31
N LEU A 180 2.26 -5.47 -7.57
CA LEU A 180 2.17 -6.89 -7.92
C LEU A 180 3.52 -7.37 -8.45
N ILE A 181 3.95 -8.57 -8.05
CA ILE A 181 5.22 -9.15 -8.44
C ILE A 181 5.03 -10.56 -8.97
N THR A 182 5.67 -10.87 -10.08
CA THR A 182 5.80 -12.23 -10.59
C THR A 182 7.19 -12.46 -11.20
N CYS A 183 7.54 -13.70 -11.45
CA CYS A 183 8.73 -14.04 -12.21
C CYS A 183 8.61 -13.54 -13.65
N GLY A 184 9.74 -13.12 -14.24
CA GLY A 184 9.82 -12.59 -15.60
C GLY A 184 11.20 -12.79 -16.21
N GLY A 185 11.35 -12.37 -17.48
CA GLY A 185 12.60 -12.58 -18.22
C GLY A 185 12.76 -14.04 -18.67
N ASP A 186 14.02 -14.47 -18.77
CA ASP A 186 14.39 -15.80 -19.27
C ASP A 186 14.59 -16.79 -18.11
N TRP A 187 14.19 -18.04 -18.34
CA TRP A 187 14.53 -19.13 -17.43
C TRP A 187 16.00 -19.53 -17.59
N ILE A 188 16.79 -19.37 -16.53
CA ILE A 188 18.23 -19.63 -16.54
C ILE A 188 18.63 -21.02 -15.96
N GLY A 189 17.67 -21.96 -15.95
CA GLY A 189 17.86 -23.34 -15.50
C GLY A 189 17.45 -23.62 -14.08
N THR A 190 17.47 -22.63 -13.20
CA THR A 190 17.08 -22.73 -11.79
C THR A 190 16.00 -21.72 -11.40
N GLU A 191 15.97 -20.58 -12.06
CA GLU A 191 15.01 -19.50 -11.80
C GLU A 191 14.86 -18.60 -13.03
N TYR A 192 13.90 -17.70 -12.99
CA TYR A 192 13.79 -16.57 -13.91
C TYR A 192 14.79 -15.47 -13.52
N ASN A 193 15.48 -14.87 -14.50
CA ASN A 193 16.51 -13.86 -14.28
C ASN A 193 15.96 -12.48 -13.91
N GLN A 194 14.66 -12.25 -14.08
CA GLN A 194 14.00 -10.99 -13.77
C GLN A 194 12.74 -11.19 -12.95
N ARG A 195 12.22 -10.08 -12.43
CA ARG A 195 10.85 -9.96 -11.88
C ARG A 195 10.09 -8.93 -12.68
N LEU A 196 8.84 -9.26 -13.00
CA LEU A 196 7.88 -8.28 -13.50
C LEU A 196 7.20 -7.64 -12.30
N VAL A 197 7.27 -6.30 -12.22
CA VAL A 197 6.66 -5.52 -11.16
C VAL A 197 5.63 -4.58 -11.76
N VAL A 198 4.42 -4.63 -11.24
CA VAL A 198 3.32 -3.72 -11.58
C VAL A 198 3.15 -2.75 -10.42
N PHE A 199 3.44 -1.48 -10.64
CA PHE A 199 3.22 -0.42 -9.66
C PHE A 199 1.85 0.20 -9.88
N SER A 200 1.07 0.33 -8.81
CA SER A 200 -0.28 0.92 -8.88
C SER A 200 -0.60 1.75 -7.65
N THR A 201 -1.52 2.70 -7.80
CA THR A 201 -1.92 3.63 -6.74
C THR A 201 -3.41 3.54 -6.51
N LEU A 202 -3.85 3.66 -5.27
CA LEU A 202 -5.26 3.65 -4.87
C LEU A 202 -6.02 4.79 -5.55
N VAL A 203 -7.17 4.46 -6.18
CA VAL A 203 -8.07 5.44 -6.81
C VAL A 203 -9.47 5.42 -6.21
N ALA A 204 -9.91 4.31 -5.60
CA ALA A 204 -11.19 4.21 -4.90
C ALA A 204 -11.17 3.14 -3.81
N GLY A 205 -11.94 3.37 -2.74
CA GLY A 205 -12.27 2.40 -1.69
C GLY A 205 -13.76 2.50 -1.36
N THR A 206 -14.45 1.34 -1.23
CA THR A 206 -15.90 1.25 -0.92
C THR A 206 -16.19 0.14 0.06
#